data_72c0a909277df6305396fc8c46d22477
#
_entry.id   72c0a909277df6305396fc8c46d22477
#
_cell.length_a   1.000
_cell.length_b   1.000
_cell.length_c   1.000
_cell.angle_alpha   90.00
_cell.angle_beta   90.00
_cell.angle_gamma   90.00
#
_symmetry.space_group_name_H-M   'P 1'
#
loop_
_entity.id
_entity.type
_entity.pdbx_description
1 polymer ?
#
loop_
_entity_poly.entity_id
_entity_poly.type
_entity_poly.pdbx_seq_one_letter_code
_entity_poly.pdbx_strand_id
1 'polypeptide(L)'
;MKKVLISGGSGFIGTNLIEFLDRKNIVQLLSIDKKEPKINRHRSFWKQVDLCDKDTLKKTILDFQPNYVIHLAARTDLCGKELIDYDANMLGVSNLLDVLDLIPNLQRAIFASSMYVCTPGYIPKSF
;
A
#
# COMPACT_ATOMS: atom_id res chain seq x y z
N MET A 1 -6.85 -3.63 19.89
CA MET A 1 -5.86 -2.84 19.16
C MET A 1 -6.32 -2.68 17.71
N LYS A 2 -6.22 -1.48 17.13
CA LYS A 2 -6.60 -1.26 15.72
C LYS A 2 -5.60 -1.93 14.79
N LYS A 3 -6.08 -2.42 13.65
CA LYS A 3 -5.28 -3.12 12.64
C LYS A 3 -4.97 -2.20 11.47
N VAL A 4 -3.70 -2.05 11.14
CA VAL A 4 -3.21 -1.21 10.03
C VAL A 4 -2.52 -2.07 8.99
N LEU A 5 -3.02 -2.03 7.77
CA LEU A 5 -2.39 -2.62 6.60
C LEU A 5 -1.60 -1.55 5.86
N ILE A 6 -0.34 -1.84 5.53
CA ILE A 6 0.52 -0.97 4.72
C ILE A 6 0.93 -1.74 3.46
N SER A 7 0.54 -1.28 2.28
CA SER A 7 1.07 -1.79 1.04
C SER A 7 2.28 -0.96 0.58
N GLY A 8 3.31 -1.61 0.06
CA GLY A 8 4.57 -0.93 -0.25
C GLY A 8 5.44 -0.68 0.99
N GLY A 9 5.30 -1.53 2.01
CA GLY A 9 6.00 -1.37 3.28
C GLY A 9 7.51 -1.54 3.20
N SER A 10 8.03 -2.19 2.15
CA SER A 10 9.47 -2.33 1.91
C SER A 10 10.10 -1.13 1.19
N GLY A 11 9.29 -0.17 0.76
CA GLY A 11 9.73 1.09 0.18
C GLY A 11 10.26 2.07 1.23
N PHE A 12 10.75 3.23 0.78
CA PHE A 12 11.33 4.25 1.68
C PHE A 12 10.31 4.77 2.70
N ILE A 13 9.16 5.25 2.23
CA ILE A 13 8.11 5.79 3.12
C ILE A 13 7.53 4.67 4.00
N GLY A 14 7.23 3.50 3.42
CA GLY A 14 6.67 2.36 4.13
C GLY A 14 7.56 1.88 5.27
N THR A 15 8.87 1.75 5.02
CA THR A 15 9.85 1.35 6.04
C THR A 15 9.86 2.32 7.23
N ASN A 16 9.88 3.63 6.97
CA ASN A 16 9.88 4.65 8.04
C ASN A 16 8.55 4.68 8.80
N LEU A 17 7.43 4.50 8.10
CA LEU A 17 6.10 4.46 8.73
C LEU A 17 5.95 3.23 9.64
N ILE A 18 6.37 2.05 9.18
CA ILE A 18 6.35 0.82 9.99
C ILE A 18 7.21 1.01 11.23
N GLU A 19 8.42 1.55 11.07
CA GLU A 19 9.33 1.84 12.18
C GLU A 19 8.70 2.76 13.24
N PHE A 20 8.01 3.80 12.78
CA PHE A 20 7.31 4.74 13.66
C PHE A 20 6.16 4.06 14.41
N LEU A 21 5.31 3.32 13.72
CA LEU A 21 4.14 2.66 14.31
C LEU A 21 4.53 1.52 15.25
N ASP A 22 5.55 0.74 14.89
CA ASP A 22 6.10 -0.34 15.72
C ASP A 22 6.62 0.20 17.05
N ARG A 23 7.41 1.27 17.02
CA ARG A 23 7.90 1.93 18.25
C ARG A 23 6.79 2.46 19.15
N LYS A 24 5.68 2.90 18.58
CA LYS A 24 4.52 3.37 19.35
C LYS A 24 3.72 2.22 19.98
N ASN A 25 3.78 1.03 19.39
CA ASN A 25 3.09 -0.17 19.86
C ASN A 25 1.59 0.04 20.15
N ILE A 26 0.92 0.85 19.32
CA ILE A 26 -0.49 1.22 19.50
C ILE A 26 -1.43 0.54 18.50
N VAL A 27 -0.87 -0.14 17.51
CA VAL A 27 -1.61 -0.83 16.43
C VAL A 27 -1.01 -2.19 16.13
N GLN A 28 -1.83 -3.09 15.59
CA GLN A 28 -1.37 -4.33 14.97
C GLN A 28 -1.04 -4.04 13.51
N LEU A 29 0.17 -4.38 13.07
CA LEU A 29 0.66 -4.09 11.73
C LEU A 29 0.62 -5.32 10.81
N LEU A 30 0.26 -5.10 9.56
CA LEU A 30 0.57 -5.98 8.44
C LEU A 30 1.14 -5.15 7.30
N SER A 31 2.31 -5.53 6.83
CA SER A 31 2.95 -4.97 5.65
C SER A 31 2.86 -5.95 4.49
N ILE A 32 2.42 -5.49 3.33
CA ILE A 32 2.42 -6.28 2.09
C ILE A 32 3.31 -5.61 1.05
N ASP A 33 4.17 -6.40 0.43
CA ASP A 33 5.07 -5.95 -0.63
C ASP A 33 5.56 -7.14 -1.44
N LYS A 34 5.94 -6.93 -2.69
CA LYS A 34 6.62 -7.94 -3.53
C LYS A 34 8.04 -8.21 -3.06
N LYS A 35 8.68 -7.19 -2.47
CA LYS A 35 10.07 -7.23 -2.00
C LYS A 35 10.12 -7.40 -0.49
N GLU A 36 11.15 -8.08 -0.02
CA GLU A 36 11.43 -8.21 1.41
C GLU A 36 11.75 -6.85 2.05
N PRO A 37 11.42 -6.69 3.32
CA PRO A 37 11.77 -5.48 4.06
C PRO A 37 13.29 -5.34 4.23
N LYS A 38 13.77 -4.10 4.20
CA LYS A 38 15.18 -3.78 4.40
C LYS A 38 15.62 -3.95 5.86
N ILE A 39 14.70 -3.79 6.81
CA ILE A 39 14.94 -3.94 8.24
C ILE A 39 14.47 -5.33 8.65
N ASN A 40 15.38 -6.13 9.19
CA ASN A 40 15.13 -7.55 9.46
C ASN A 40 13.94 -7.79 10.41
N ARG A 41 13.77 -6.95 11.45
CA ARG A 41 12.65 -7.08 12.39
C ARG A 41 11.28 -6.82 11.74
N HIS A 42 11.21 -6.07 10.62
CA HIS A 42 9.96 -5.85 9.89
C HIS A 42 9.42 -7.11 9.20
N ARG A 43 10.23 -8.18 9.10
CA ARG A 43 9.78 -9.48 8.57
C ARG A 43 8.65 -10.08 9.40
N SER A 44 8.57 -9.76 10.69
CA SER A 44 7.47 -10.22 11.56
C SER A 44 6.10 -9.65 11.19
N PHE A 45 6.07 -8.49 10.52
CA PHE A 45 4.85 -7.84 10.03
C PHE A 45 4.61 -8.05 8.54
N TRP A 46 5.62 -8.55 7.81
CA TRP A 46 5.61 -8.58 6.36
C TRP A 46 5.05 -9.88 5.80
N LYS A 47 4.32 -9.73 4.71
CA LYS A 47 3.88 -10.83 3.86
C LYS A 47 4.15 -10.48 2.41
N GLN A 48 4.74 -11.42 1.67
CA GLN A 48 4.96 -11.24 0.23
C GLN A 48 3.62 -11.33 -0.51
N VAL A 49 3.24 -10.24 -1.14
CA VAL A 49 2.01 -10.13 -1.93
C VAL A 49 2.27 -9.25 -3.14
N ASP A 50 1.89 -9.74 -4.31
CA ASP A 50 1.74 -8.94 -5.52
C ASP A 50 0.31 -8.40 -5.57
N LEU A 51 0.14 -7.08 -5.68
CA LEU A 51 -1.19 -6.46 -5.80
C LEU A 51 -1.92 -6.89 -7.07
N CYS A 52 -1.19 -7.31 -8.10
CA CYS A 52 -1.78 -7.84 -9.33
C CYS A 52 -2.31 -9.28 -9.17
N ASP A 53 -1.86 -10.01 -8.14
CA ASP A 53 -2.43 -11.31 -7.75
C ASP A 53 -3.61 -11.08 -6.79
N LYS A 54 -4.80 -10.94 -7.40
CA LYS A 54 -6.03 -10.62 -6.65
C LYS A 54 -6.41 -11.68 -5.63
N ASP A 55 -6.16 -12.95 -5.89
CA ASP A 55 -6.57 -14.04 -5.00
C ASP A 55 -5.70 -14.06 -3.73
N THR A 56 -4.39 -13.95 -3.88
CA THR A 56 -3.47 -13.85 -2.74
C THR A 56 -3.71 -12.57 -1.94
N LEU A 57 -3.94 -11.44 -2.62
CA LEU A 57 -4.28 -10.17 -1.99
C LEU A 57 -5.57 -10.27 -1.18
N LYS A 58 -6.63 -10.79 -1.79
CA LYS A 58 -7.95 -10.98 -1.16
C LYS A 58 -7.84 -11.85 0.08
N LYS A 59 -7.22 -13.03 -0.05
CA LYS A 59 -7.02 -13.93 1.10
C LYS A 59 -6.28 -13.22 2.23
N THR A 60 -5.19 -12.54 1.92
CA THR A 60 -4.36 -11.87 2.93
C THR A 60 -5.11 -10.77 3.67
N ILE A 61 -5.88 -9.95 2.96
CA ILE A 61 -6.64 -8.84 3.55
C ILE A 61 -7.84 -9.34 4.34
N LEU A 62 -8.56 -10.37 3.84
CA LEU A 62 -9.69 -10.97 4.55
C LEU A 62 -9.24 -11.67 5.84
N ASP A 63 -8.10 -12.34 5.85
CA ASP A 63 -7.54 -12.97 7.05
C ASP A 63 -7.13 -11.91 8.11
N PHE A 64 -6.60 -10.78 7.66
CA PHE A 64 -6.11 -9.73 8.55
C PHE A 64 -7.24 -8.82 9.06
N GLN A 65 -8.27 -8.51 8.25
CA GLN A 65 -9.38 -7.61 8.58
C GLN A 65 -8.91 -6.23 9.07
N PRO A 66 -8.28 -5.41 8.21
CA PRO A 66 -7.74 -4.11 8.60
C PRO A 66 -8.84 -3.10 8.97
N ASN A 67 -8.55 -2.24 9.96
CA ASN A 67 -9.35 -1.05 10.23
C ASN A 67 -8.87 0.16 9.42
N TYR A 68 -7.57 0.21 9.13
CA TYR A 68 -6.93 1.26 8.35
C TYR A 68 -6.03 0.66 7.28
N VAL A 69 -6.01 1.27 6.12
CA VAL A 69 -5.14 0.91 5.01
C VAL A 69 -4.35 2.12 4.56
N ILE A 70 -3.05 1.95 4.38
CA ILE A 70 -2.16 2.97 3.82
C ILE A 70 -1.48 2.35 2.60
N HIS A 71 -1.88 2.83 1.43
CA HIS A 71 -1.41 2.34 0.15
C HIS A 71 -0.26 3.21 -0.36
N LEU A 72 0.95 2.66 -0.32
CA LEU A 72 2.19 3.30 -0.76
C LEU A 72 2.85 2.54 -1.91
N ALA A 73 2.33 1.36 -2.24
CA ALA A 73 2.88 0.53 -3.30
C ALA A 73 2.62 1.18 -4.67
N ALA A 74 3.69 1.52 -5.36
CA ALA A 74 3.65 2.00 -6.72
C ALA A 74 4.99 1.72 -7.41
N ARG A 75 4.96 1.54 -8.74
CA ARG A 75 6.15 1.64 -9.55
C ARG A 75 6.44 3.13 -9.79
N THR A 76 7.56 3.60 -9.30
CA THR A 76 7.94 5.04 -9.31
C THR A 76 9.07 5.37 -10.27
N ASP A 77 9.71 4.36 -10.89
CA ASP A 77 10.72 4.60 -11.92
C ASP A 77 10.06 5.05 -13.24
N LEU A 78 10.82 5.74 -14.07
CA LEU A 78 10.40 6.21 -15.38
C LEU A 78 10.93 5.33 -16.52
N CYS A 79 11.36 4.10 -16.20
CA CYS A 79 11.99 3.18 -17.15
C CYS A 79 10.98 2.32 -17.90
N GLY A 80 9.71 2.34 -17.53
CA GLY A 80 8.64 1.63 -18.23
C GLY A 80 8.43 2.22 -19.64
N LYS A 81 8.24 1.33 -20.61
CA LYS A 81 8.02 1.70 -22.03
C LYS A 81 6.55 1.60 -22.43
N GLU A 82 5.80 0.75 -21.73
CA GLU A 82 4.40 0.47 -22.01
C GLU A 82 3.56 0.60 -20.72
N LEU A 83 2.25 0.78 -20.88
CA LEU A 83 1.32 0.91 -19.74
C LEU A 83 1.33 -0.35 -18.85
N ILE A 84 1.50 -1.53 -19.43
CA ILE A 84 1.56 -2.80 -18.69
C ILE A 84 2.72 -2.83 -17.68
N ASP A 85 3.79 -2.08 -17.95
CA ASP A 85 4.91 -1.95 -17.02
C ASP A 85 4.51 -1.29 -15.69
N TYR A 86 3.35 -0.62 -15.68
CA TYR A 86 2.78 0.09 -14.51
C TYR A 86 1.50 -0.55 -13.97
N ASP A 87 1.27 -1.83 -14.25
CA ASP A 87 0.08 -2.56 -13.80
C ASP A 87 -0.12 -2.49 -12.28
N ALA A 88 0.97 -2.45 -11.51
CA ALA A 88 0.88 -2.25 -10.06
C ALA A 88 0.16 -0.95 -9.69
N ASN A 89 0.29 0.11 -10.51
CA ASN A 89 -0.32 1.41 -10.28
C ASN A 89 -1.78 1.48 -10.74
N MET A 90 -2.20 0.59 -11.62
CA MET A 90 -3.56 0.55 -12.19
C MET A 90 -4.33 -0.68 -11.68
N LEU A 91 -3.94 -1.87 -12.14
CA LEU A 91 -4.59 -3.13 -11.77
C LEU A 91 -4.45 -3.42 -10.28
N GLY A 92 -3.26 -3.17 -9.70
CA GLY A 92 -3.01 -3.37 -8.28
C GLY A 92 -3.92 -2.50 -7.40
N VAL A 93 -4.13 -1.24 -7.77
CA VAL A 93 -5.06 -0.33 -7.07
C VAL A 93 -6.50 -0.80 -7.23
N SER A 94 -6.93 -1.18 -8.43
CA SER A 94 -8.28 -1.70 -8.68
C SER A 94 -8.55 -2.95 -7.85
N ASN A 95 -7.63 -3.92 -7.87
CA ASN A 95 -7.74 -5.12 -7.05
C ASN A 95 -7.84 -4.81 -5.55
N LEU A 96 -7.02 -3.86 -5.08
CA LEU A 96 -7.05 -3.46 -3.68
C LEU A 96 -8.42 -2.86 -3.31
N LEU A 97 -8.96 -1.94 -4.11
CA LEU A 97 -10.27 -1.33 -3.88
C LEU A 97 -11.38 -2.38 -3.83
N ASP A 98 -11.42 -3.30 -4.81
CA ASP A 98 -12.41 -4.39 -4.84
C ASP A 98 -12.38 -5.25 -3.57
N VAL A 99 -11.18 -5.50 -3.03
CA VAL A 99 -11.04 -6.29 -1.79
C VAL A 99 -11.44 -5.47 -0.57
N LEU A 100 -11.12 -4.17 -0.53
CA LEU A 100 -11.46 -3.31 0.61
C LEU A 100 -12.97 -3.12 0.76
N ASP A 101 -13.73 -3.16 -0.34
CA ASP A 101 -15.21 -3.12 -0.30
C ASP A 101 -15.82 -4.33 0.44
N LEU A 102 -15.06 -5.41 0.61
CA LEU A 102 -15.47 -6.59 1.36
C LEU A 102 -15.15 -6.52 2.86
N ILE A 103 -14.50 -5.45 3.34
CA ILE A 103 -14.05 -5.33 4.73
C ILE A 103 -15.04 -4.50 5.55
N PRO A 104 -15.90 -5.15 6.37
CA PRO A 104 -16.99 -4.45 7.05
C PRO A 104 -16.54 -3.46 8.12
N ASN A 105 -15.36 -3.66 8.68
CA ASN A 105 -14.83 -2.84 9.77
C ASN A 105 -13.74 -1.86 9.30
N LEU A 106 -13.58 -1.66 7.99
CA LEU A 106 -12.67 -0.68 7.44
C LEU A 106 -13.16 0.73 7.78
N GLN A 107 -12.31 1.52 8.41
CA GLN A 107 -12.63 2.89 8.83
C GLN A 107 -12.08 3.92 7.86
N ARG A 108 -10.89 3.67 7.30
CA ARG A 108 -10.24 4.58 6.35
C ARG A 108 -9.18 3.88 5.52
N ALA A 109 -9.15 4.21 4.24
CA ALA A 109 -8.03 3.91 3.35
C ALA A 109 -7.40 5.22 2.87
N ILE A 110 -6.07 5.28 2.90
CA ILE A 110 -5.26 6.41 2.42
C ILE A 110 -4.43 5.91 1.24
N PHE A 111 -4.54 6.59 0.10
CA PHE A 111 -3.78 6.30 -1.10
C PHE A 111 -2.79 7.43 -1.34
N ALA A 112 -1.50 7.09 -1.42
CA ALA A 112 -0.48 8.06 -1.80
C ALA A 112 -0.70 8.47 -3.26
N SER A 113 -0.63 9.77 -3.52
CA SER A 113 -0.69 10.34 -4.86
C SER A 113 0.64 10.99 -5.21
N SER A 114 0.70 11.72 -6.31
CA SER A 114 1.90 12.38 -6.79
C SER A 114 1.56 13.73 -7.42
N MET A 115 2.51 14.65 -7.39
CA MET A 115 2.42 15.90 -8.16
C MET A 115 2.32 15.64 -9.68
N TYR A 116 2.76 14.49 -10.15
CA TYR A 116 2.69 14.11 -11.57
C TYR A 116 1.29 13.76 -12.08
N VAL A 117 0.27 13.74 -11.21
CA VAL A 117 -1.13 13.65 -11.65
C VAL A 117 -1.61 14.95 -12.33
N CYS A 118 -0.87 16.05 -12.14
CA CYS A 118 -1.12 17.34 -12.78
C CYS A 118 -0.12 17.60 -13.91
N THR A 119 -0.53 18.32 -14.93
CA THR A 119 0.37 18.80 -15.96
C THR A 119 1.46 19.70 -15.33
N PRO A 120 2.74 19.53 -15.65
CA PRO A 120 3.80 20.41 -15.16
C PRO A 120 3.45 21.88 -15.42
N GLY A 121 3.56 22.73 -14.40
CA GLY A 121 3.18 24.14 -14.46
C GLY A 121 1.70 24.45 -14.30
N TYR A 122 0.84 23.44 -14.09
CA TYR A 122 -0.57 23.68 -13.77
C TYR A 122 -0.70 24.37 -12.41
N ILE A 123 -1.35 25.52 -12.39
CA ILE A 123 -1.73 26.24 -11.17
C ILE A 123 -3.25 26.11 -11.01
N PRO A 124 -3.75 25.52 -9.91
CA PRO A 124 -5.19 25.43 -9.65
C PRO A 124 -5.80 26.82 -9.61
N LYS A 125 -6.95 27.02 -10.26
CA LYS A 125 -7.66 28.28 -10.26
C LYS A 125 -8.43 28.55 -8.95
N SER A 126 -8.65 27.50 -8.16
CA SER A 126 -9.29 27.56 -6.83
C SER A 126 -8.89 26.33 -6.01
N PHE A 127 -8.91 26.45 -4.70
CA PHE A 127 -8.83 25.34 -3.74
C PHE A 127 -10.23 25.03 -3.23
#